data_3de4a99d99ce078668eb397fb6f6680a
#
_entry.id   3de4a99d99ce078668eb397fb6f6680a
#
_cell.length_a   1.000
_cell.length_b   1.000
_cell.length_c   1.000
_cell.angle_alpha   90.00
_cell.angle_beta   90.00
_cell.angle_gamma   90.00
#
_symmetry.space_group_name_H-M   'P 1'
#
loop_
_entity.id
_entity.type
_entity.pdbx_description
1 polymer ?
#
loop_
_entity_poly.entity_id
_entity_poly.type
_entity_poly.pdbx_seq_one_letter_code
_entity_poly.pdbx_strand_id
1 'polypeptide(L)'
;MDGKLKPWHFALFVAAFGALAYSVYSAFSGGPPSLMKSVYLADVQTGELFYAKIRHSLPVPATNPDTKNASLLPVTKVDGKWKLLDRYSASVDLSPVPPDAISADKFVTVKSDSARSIELDGSGKINPAAFSSPDGKTSKPARGD
;
A
#
# COMPACT_ATOMS: atom_id res chain seq x y z
N MET A 1 -2.24 -62.92 -12.65
CA MET A 1 -1.79 -61.89 -11.68
C MET A 1 -3.03 -61.23 -11.11
N ASP A 2 -3.52 -61.79 -10.04
CA ASP A 2 -4.69 -61.21 -9.36
C ASP A 2 -4.22 -60.12 -8.38
N GLY A 3 -3.95 -58.97 -8.96
CA GLY A 3 -3.65 -57.76 -8.19
C GLY A 3 -4.89 -57.23 -7.52
N LYS A 4 -5.44 -57.95 -6.56
CA LYS A 4 -6.47 -57.42 -5.69
C LYS A 4 -5.85 -56.28 -4.86
N LEU A 5 -6.14 -55.07 -5.28
CA LEU A 5 -5.80 -53.87 -4.51
C LEU A 5 -6.39 -54.04 -3.10
N LYS A 6 -5.53 -54.12 -2.11
CA LYS A 6 -5.98 -54.22 -0.73
C LYS A 6 -6.73 -52.93 -0.38
N PRO A 7 -7.82 -53.01 0.41
CA PRO A 7 -8.67 -51.84 0.70
C PRO A 7 -7.90 -50.65 1.29
N TRP A 8 -6.77 -50.90 1.94
CA TRP A 8 -5.94 -49.84 2.48
C TRP A 8 -5.24 -48.99 1.41
N HIS A 9 -4.94 -49.54 0.21
CA HIS A 9 -4.39 -48.78 -0.90
C HIS A 9 -5.42 -47.76 -1.40
N PHE A 10 -6.70 -48.14 -1.40
CA PHE A 10 -7.78 -47.23 -1.76
C PHE A 10 -7.87 -46.06 -0.77
N ALA A 11 -7.73 -46.32 0.52
CA ALA A 11 -7.69 -45.30 1.55
C ALA A 11 -6.49 -44.34 1.38
N LEU A 12 -5.32 -44.85 0.98
CA LEU A 12 -4.15 -44.02 0.66
C LEU A 12 -4.37 -43.15 -0.57
N PHE A 13 -5.00 -43.71 -1.62
CA PHE A 13 -5.33 -42.91 -2.81
C PHE A 13 -6.30 -41.76 -2.49
N VAL A 14 -7.34 -42.03 -1.74
CA VAL A 14 -8.30 -41.01 -1.31
C VAL A 14 -7.64 -39.93 -0.47
N ALA A 15 -6.75 -40.31 0.46
CA ALA A 15 -6.01 -39.35 1.28
C ALA A 15 -5.05 -38.49 0.42
N ALA A 16 -4.34 -39.11 -0.52
CA ALA A 16 -3.44 -38.40 -1.42
C ALA A 16 -4.19 -37.41 -2.35
N PHE A 17 -5.30 -37.85 -2.93
CA PHE A 17 -6.15 -37.00 -3.76
C PHE A 17 -6.79 -35.88 -2.95
N GLY A 18 -7.22 -36.13 -1.72
CA GLY A 18 -7.74 -35.13 -0.82
C GLY A 18 -6.70 -34.07 -0.46
N ALA A 19 -5.48 -34.49 -0.15
CA ALA A 19 -4.38 -33.59 0.13
C ALA A 19 -3.99 -32.73 -1.09
N LEU A 20 -3.96 -33.35 -2.28
CA LEU A 20 -3.69 -32.64 -3.54
C LEU A 20 -4.79 -31.63 -3.85
N ALA A 21 -6.05 -32.03 -3.76
CA ALA A 21 -7.19 -31.15 -4.01
C ALA A 21 -7.21 -29.98 -3.02
N TYR A 22 -6.90 -30.23 -1.74
CA TYR A 22 -6.80 -29.19 -0.74
C TYR A 22 -5.62 -28.22 -1.02
N SER A 23 -4.48 -28.75 -1.44
CA SER A 23 -3.31 -27.94 -1.80
C SER A 23 -3.59 -27.04 -3.00
N VAL A 24 -4.23 -27.58 -4.04
CA VAL A 24 -4.63 -26.82 -5.22
C VAL A 24 -5.68 -25.79 -4.84
N TYR A 25 -6.70 -26.15 -4.09
CA TYR A 25 -7.72 -25.23 -3.61
C TYR A 25 -7.10 -24.09 -2.77
N SER A 26 -6.19 -24.41 -1.86
CA SER A 26 -5.48 -23.42 -1.03
C SER A 26 -4.63 -22.47 -1.88
N ALA A 27 -3.97 -22.99 -2.91
CA ALA A 27 -3.16 -22.17 -3.82
C ALA A 27 -4.01 -21.19 -4.65
N PHE A 28 -5.23 -21.60 -5.05
CA PHE A 28 -6.14 -20.75 -5.82
C PHE A 28 -7.10 -19.93 -4.97
N SER A 29 -7.34 -20.33 -3.72
CA SER A 29 -8.18 -19.57 -2.76
C SER A 29 -7.43 -18.43 -2.08
N GLY A 30 -6.11 -18.43 -2.14
CA GLY A 30 -5.34 -17.23 -1.90
C GLY A 30 -5.72 -16.24 -3.01
N GLY A 31 -6.60 -15.30 -2.70
CA GLY A 31 -7.00 -14.25 -3.66
C GLY A 31 -5.78 -13.60 -4.30
N PRO A 32 -5.94 -12.84 -5.38
CA PRO A 32 -4.84 -12.14 -6.02
C PRO A 32 -4.03 -11.42 -4.94
N PRO A 33 -2.69 -11.43 -5.01
CA PRO A 33 -1.87 -10.76 -4.00
C PRO A 33 -2.47 -9.39 -3.78
N SER A 34 -2.91 -9.13 -2.55
CA SER A 34 -3.56 -7.88 -2.23
C SER A 34 -2.54 -6.79 -2.50
N LEU A 35 -2.68 -6.13 -3.65
CA LEU A 35 -2.01 -4.87 -3.89
C LEU A 35 -2.30 -4.02 -2.65
N MET A 36 -1.29 -3.41 -2.07
CA MET A 36 -1.47 -2.57 -0.90
C MET A 36 -2.68 -1.68 -1.11
N LYS A 37 -3.76 -1.95 -0.37
CA LYS A 37 -5.01 -1.19 -0.50
C LYS A 37 -4.86 0.22 0.04
N SER A 38 -3.84 0.46 0.83
CA SER A 38 -3.55 1.74 1.48
C SER A 38 -2.07 1.89 1.77
N VAL A 39 -1.59 3.12 1.78
CA VAL A 39 -0.20 3.46 2.06
C VAL A 39 -0.12 4.77 2.83
N TYR A 40 0.87 4.87 3.71
CA TYR A 40 1.25 6.14 4.30
C TYR A 40 2.21 6.89 3.38
N LEU A 41 1.96 8.18 3.20
CA LEU A 41 2.77 9.08 2.40
C LEU A 41 3.26 10.21 3.30
N ALA A 42 4.55 10.47 3.30
CA ALA A 42 5.13 11.60 4.00
C ALA A 42 5.51 12.69 3.01
N ASP A 43 5.09 13.92 3.31
CA ASP A 43 5.56 15.09 2.58
C ASP A 43 6.95 15.48 3.09
N VAL A 44 7.93 15.35 2.23
CA VAL A 44 9.31 15.67 2.56
C VAL A 44 9.59 17.18 2.64
N GLN A 45 8.70 18.01 2.12
CA GLN A 45 8.81 19.47 2.18
C GLN A 45 8.17 20.04 3.44
N THR A 46 6.98 19.57 3.79
CA THR A 46 6.22 20.08 4.94
C THR A 46 6.37 19.24 6.21
N GLY A 47 6.74 17.97 6.07
CA GLY A 47 6.79 17.00 7.16
C GLY A 47 5.41 16.50 7.59
N GLU A 48 4.38 16.69 6.77
CA GLU A 48 3.04 16.16 7.00
C GLU A 48 2.92 14.71 6.57
N LEU A 49 2.06 13.97 7.25
CA LEU A 49 1.77 12.57 6.97
C LEU A 49 0.38 12.44 6.37
N PHE A 50 0.28 11.66 5.30
CA PHE A 50 -0.97 11.36 4.62
C PHE A 50 -1.23 9.85 4.59
N TYR A 51 -2.49 9.48 4.59
CA TYR A 51 -2.94 8.10 4.42
C TYR A 51 -3.78 7.99 3.16
N ALA A 52 -3.28 7.27 2.17
CA ALA A 52 -3.93 7.15 0.86
C ALA A 52 -4.44 5.73 0.62
N LYS A 53 -5.66 5.63 0.09
CA LYS A 53 -6.17 4.39 -0.51
C LYS A 53 -5.69 4.29 -1.94
N ILE A 54 -5.04 3.17 -2.27
CA ILE A 54 -4.53 2.91 -3.62
C ILE A 54 -5.51 2.00 -4.33
N ARG A 55 -6.02 2.45 -5.47
CA ARG A 55 -6.87 1.62 -6.35
C ARG A 55 -6.10 1.05 -7.53
N HIS A 56 -5.09 1.76 -7.98
CA HIS A 56 -4.27 1.41 -9.14
C HIS A 56 -2.77 1.56 -8.83
N SER A 57 -2.01 2.12 -9.74
CA SER A 57 -0.60 2.43 -9.52
C SER A 57 -0.43 3.75 -8.75
N LEU A 58 0.56 3.78 -7.87
CA LEU A 58 0.95 5.00 -7.17
C LEU A 58 2.11 5.66 -7.92
N PRO A 59 1.96 6.88 -8.46
CA PRO A 59 3.10 7.63 -8.94
C PRO A 59 3.97 8.04 -7.75
N VAL A 60 5.26 7.92 -7.87
CA VAL A 60 6.22 8.28 -6.83
C VAL A 60 7.29 9.19 -7.41
N PRO A 61 7.45 10.39 -6.88
CA PRO A 61 6.70 11.02 -5.77
C PRO A 61 5.28 11.43 -6.17
N ALA A 62 4.35 11.31 -5.23
CA ALA A 62 2.97 11.74 -5.44
C ALA A 62 2.80 13.24 -5.18
N THR A 63 1.76 13.83 -5.77
CA THR A 63 1.51 15.27 -5.63
C THR A 63 0.79 15.57 -4.31
N ASN A 64 1.32 16.51 -3.56
CA ASN A 64 0.65 17.04 -2.37
C ASN A 64 -0.58 17.86 -2.78
N PRO A 65 -1.76 17.61 -2.21
CA PRO A 65 -2.99 18.34 -2.55
C PRO A 65 -2.95 19.82 -2.18
N ASP A 66 -2.19 20.18 -1.14
CA ASP A 66 -2.11 21.56 -0.64
C ASP A 66 -1.08 22.38 -1.41
N THR A 67 0.12 21.85 -1.57
CA THR A 67 1.24 22.57 -2.21
C THR A 67 1.31 22.38 -3.72
N LYS A 68 0.61 21.37 -4.26
CA LYS A 68 0.66 20.95 -5.68
C LYS A 68 2.03 20.48 -6.15
N ASN A 69 2.96 20.26 -5.23
CA ASN A 69 4.29 19.75 -5.53
C ASN A 69 4.34 18.23 -5.44
N ALA A 70 5.18 17.60 -6.24
CA ALA A 70 5.46 16.17 -6.17
C ALA A 70 6.44 15.90 -5.03
N SER A 71 5.96 15.84 -3.80
CA SER A 71 6.75 15.74 -2.57
C SER A 71 6.33 14.60 -1.63
N LEU A 72 5.28 13.86 -1.99
CA LEU A 72 4.78 12.76 -1.18
C LEU A 72 5.54 11.46 -1.50
N LEU A 73 6.20 10.90 -0.51
CA LEU A 73 6.90 9.63 -0.61
C LEU A 73 6.23 8.53 0.24
N PRO A 74 6.11 7.31 -0.28
CA PRO A 74 5.54 6.20 0.46
C PRO A 74 6.46 5.77 1.60
N VAL A 75 5.91 5.74 2.81
CA VAL A 75 6.64 5.43 4.05
C VAL A 75 5.97 4.33 4.84
N THR A 76 6.74 3.67 5.67
CA THR A 76 6.28 2.71 6.66
C THR A 76 6.87 3.02 8.02
N LYS A 77 6.15 2.67 9.08
CA LYS A 77 6.65 2.87 10.44
C LYS A 77 7.53 1.70 10.86
N VAL A 78 8.76 1.99 11.23
CA VAL A 78 9.73 1.01 11.74
C VAL A 78 10.32 1.56 13.03
N ASP A 79 10.21 0.81 14.13
CA ASP A 79 10.73 1.20 15.44
C ASP A 79 10.32 2.61 15.90
N GLY A 80 9.06 2.99 15.61
CA GLY A 80 8.51 4.29 15.95
C GLY A 80 8.91 5.45 15.05
N LYS A 81 9.73 5.19 14.03
CA LYS A 81 10.17 6.17 13.02
C LYS A 81 9.60 5.86 11.65
N TRP A 82 9.42 6.88 10.83
CA TRP A 82 8.95 6.73 9.47
C TRP A 82 10.11 6.50 8.51
N LYS A 83 10.06 5.40 7.78
CA LYS A 83 11.10 4.99 6.82
C LYS A 83 10.49 4.89 5.41
N LEU A 84 11.24 5.32 4.40
CA LEU A 84 10.87 5.13 3.00
C LEU A 84 10.69 3.64 2.69
N LEU A 85 9.62 3.29 1.98
CA LEU A 85 9.39 1.91 1.55
C LEU A 85 10.49 1.44 0.60
N ASP A 86 11.12 0.32 0.92
CA ASP A 86 12.29 -0.20 0.21
C ASP A 86 12.03 -0.46 -1.28
N ARG A 87 10.82 -0.90 -1.63
CA ARG A 87 10.40 -1.13 -3.02
C ARG A 87 10.49 0.11 -3.91
N TYR A 88 10.43 1.30 -3.33
CA TYR A 88 10.48 2.57 -4.04
C TYR A 88 11.83 3.27 -3.92
N SER A 89 12.67 2.84 -2.99
CA SER A 89 13.93 3.51 -2.69
C SER A 89 14.95 3.48 -3.85
N ALA A 90 14.83 2.51 -4.74
CA ALA A 90 15.73 2.34 -5.88
C ALA A 90 15.27 3.07 -7.16
N SER A 91 13.97 3.39 -7.25
CA SER A 91 13.34 3.92 -8.47
C SER A 91 12.83 5.36 -8.35
N VAL A 92 12.95 5.95 -7.16
CA VAL A 92 12.48 7.32 -6.90
C VAL A 92 13.55 8.30 -7.28
N ASP A 93 13.20 9.27 -8.11
CA ASP A 93 14.02 10.45 -8.33
C ASP A 93 13.95 11.37 -7.11
N LEU A 94 14.98 11.33 -6.28
CA LEU A 94 15.09 12.14 -5.07
C LEU A 94 15.66 13.55 -5.33
N SER A 95 15.94 13.90 -6.59
CA SER A 95 16.51 15.20 -6.93
C SER A 95 15.66 16.41 -6.49
N PRO A 96 14.31 16.34 -6.49
CA PRO A 96 13.49 17.43 -5.97
C PRO A 96 13.39 17.46 -4.43
N VAL A 97 13.91 16.44 -3.75
CA VAL A 97 13.80 16.30 -2.29
C VAL A 97 14.93 17.05 -1.61
N PRO A 98 14.64 17.87 -0.57
CA PRO A 98 15.69 18.49 0.23
C PRO A 98 16.61 17.42 0.85
N PRO A 99 17.94 17.60 0.80
CA PRO A 99 18.89 16.59 1.29
C PRO A 99 18.73 16.28 2.79
N ASP A 100 18.18 17.20 3.55
CA ASP A 100 17.97 17.06 5.01
C ASP A 100 16.65 16.34 5.35
N ALA A 101 15.78 16.12 4.38
CA ALA A 101 14.46 15.52 4.61
C ALA A 101 14.52 14.00 4.80
N ILE A 102 15.53 13.35 4.25
CA ILE A 102 15.73 11.91 4.32
C ILE A 102 17.13 11.62 4.85
N SER A 103 17.21 10.82 5.91
CA SER A 103 18.51 10.39 6.46
C SER A 103 19.19 9.35 5.55
N ALA A 104 20.48 9.11 5.78
CA ALA A 104 21.25 8.07 5.07
C ALA A 104 20.61 6.68 5.21
N ASP A 105 19.94 6.39 6.32
CA ASP A 105 19.21 5.16 6.59
C ASP A 105 17.77 5.16 6.04
N LYS A 106 17.43 6.14 5.19
CA LYS A 106 16.11 6.32 4.55
C LYS A 106 14.96 6.64 5.51
N PHE A 107 15.25 7.19 6.67
CA PHE A 107 14.22 7.72 7.56
C PHE A 107 13.79 9.12 7.12
N VAL A 108 12.49 9.35 7.18
CA VAL A 108 11.86 10.62 6.81
C VAL A 108 11.46 11.36 8.07
N THR A 109 11.78 12.64 8.12
CA THR A 109 11.39 13.52 9.24
C THR A 109 9.93 13.92 9.07
N VAL A 110 9.09 13.52 10.03
CA VAL A 110 7.66 13.84 10.07
C VAL A 110 7.36 14.65 11.32
N LYS A 111 6.63 15.74 11.19
CA LYS A 111 6.30 16.65 12.30
C LYS A 111 5.26 16.08 13.26
N SER A 112 4.37 15.23 12.75
CA SER A 112 3.29 14.63 13.51
C SER A 112 2.96 13.24 12.98
N ASP A 113 2.66 12.32 13.90
CA ASP A 113 2.18 10.97 13.56
C ASP A 113 0.71 10.95 13.10
N SER A 114 0.03 12.09 13.11
CA SER A 114 -1.35 12.20 12.63
C SER A 114 -1.38 12.22 11.12
N ALA A 115 -1.91 11.17 10.51
CA ALA A 115 -2.07 11.07 9.06
C ALA A 115 -3.41 11.63 8.61
N ARG A 116 -3.40 12.48 7.59
CA ARG A 116 -4.61 12.96 6.91
C ARG A 116 -5.01 11.94 5.84
N SER A 117 -6.28 11.58 5.80
CA SER A 117 -6.79 10.66 4.78
C SER A 117 -6.99 11.38 3.45
N ILE A 118 -6.43 10.80 2.38
CA ILE A 118 -6.59 11.28 1.01
C ILE A 118 -6.98 10.10 0.11
N GLU A 119 -7.66 10.37 -0.99
CA GLU A 119 -7.97 9.39 -2.02
C GLU A 119 -7.24 9.76 -3.31
N LEU A 120 -6.49 8.78 -3.84
CA LEU A 120 -5.82 8.91 -5.13
C LEU A 120 -6.77 8.42 -6.23
N ASP A 121 -6.99 9.23 -7.24
CA ASP A 121 -7.76 8.81 -8.41
C ASP A 121 -6.98 7.81 -9.28
N GLY A 122 -7.67 7.17 -10.23
CA GLY A 122 -7.07 6.16 -11.10
C GLY A 122 -5.95 6.67 -12.01
N SER A 123 -5.78 7.97 -12.15
CA SER A 123 -4.69 8.61 -12.90
C SER A 123 -3.46 8.90 -12.03
N GLY A 124 -3.50 8.51 -10.75
CA GLY A 124 -2.47 8.83 -9.79
C GLY A 124 -2.50 10.27 -9.30
N LYS A 125 -3.46 11.07 -9.76
CA LYS A 125 -3.71 12.41 -9.22
C LYS A 125 -4.49 12.28 -7.92
N ILE A 126 -4.15 13.12 -6.97
CA ILE A 126 -4.91 13.23 -5.73
C ILE A 126 -6.24 13.89 -6.04
N ASN A 127 -7.34 13.23 -5.71
CA ASN A 127 -8.66 13.84 -5.84
C ASN A 127 -8.88 14.79 -4.64
N PRO A 128 -8.83 16.12 -4.84
CA PRO A 128 -9.02 17.07 -3.76
C PRO A 128 -10.43 17.02 -3.15
N ALA A 129 -11.41 16.46 -3.87
CA ALA A 129 -12.79 16.33 -3.39
C ALA A 129 -12.94 15.22 -2.34
N ALA A 130 -11.99 14.29 -2.24
CA ALA A 130 -12.00 13.20 -1.26
C ALA A 130 -11.28 13.55 0.04
N PHE A 131 -11.03 14.82 0.28
CA PHE A 131 -10.27 15.30 1.42
C PHE A 131 -11.13 15.16 2.70
N SER A 132 -10.78 14.22 3.55
CA SER A 132 -11.36 14.12 4.89
C SER A 132 -10.55 14.98 5.86
N SER A 133 -11.20 15.97 6.45
CA SER A 133 -10.61 16.73 7.56
C SER A 133 -10.27 15.78 8.72
N PRO A 134 -9.24 16.05 9.53
CA PRO A 134 -8.90 15.24 10.69
C PRO A 134 -10.06 15.08 11.69
N ASP A 135 -11.07 15.95 11.61
CA ASP A 135 -12.28 15.88 12.45
C ASP A 135 -13.37 14.92 11.91
N GLY A 136 -13.06 14.12 10.89
CA GLY A 136 -14.01 13.16 10.31
C GLY A 136 -15.18 13.80 9.55
N LYS A 137 -15.21 15.11 9.40
CA LYS A 137 -16.22 15.82 8.61
C LYS A 137 -15.76 15.90 7.16
N THR A 138 -16.41 15.17 6.29
CA THR A 138 -16.27 15.30 4.84
C THR A 138 -16.79 16.68 4.45
N SER A 139 -15.91 17.58 4.06
CA SER A 139 -16.34 18.83 3.42
C SER A 139 -16.89 18.49 2.05
N LYS A 140 -18.21 18.50 1.91
CA LYS A 140 -18.90 18.36 0.64
C LYS A 140 -18.51 19.59 -0.22
N PRO A 141 -17.98 19.41 -1.45
CA PRO A 141 -17.70 20.56 -2.29
C PRO A 141 -18.98 21.34 -2.52
N ALA A 142 -18.95 22.65 -2.32
CA ALA A 142 -20.03 23.51 -2.70
C ALA A 142 -20.27 23.35 -4.21
N ARG A 143 -21.47 22.93 -4.58
CA ARG A 143 -21.94 22.87 -5.95
C ARG A 143 -22.05 24.32 -6.41
N GLY A 144 -21.11 24.77 -7.23
CA GLY A 144 -21.24 26.03 -7.91
C GLY A 144 -22.40 25.91 -8.90
N ASP A 145 -23.37 26.80 -8.75
CA ASP A 145 -24.41 27.01 -9.74
C ASP A 145 -23.79 27.64 -11.02
#